data_97ef887d5217c96ddb92f5a058318f67
#
_entry.id   97ef887d5217c96ddb92f5a058318f67
#
_cell.length_a   1.000
_cell.length_b   1.000
_cell.length_c   1.000
_cell.angle_alpha   90.00
_cell.angle_beta   90.00
_cell.angle_gamma   90.00
#
_symmetry.space_group_name_H-M   'P 1'
#
loop_
_entity.id
_entity.type
_entity.pdbx_description
1 polymer ?
#
loop_
_entity_poly.entity_id
_entity_poly.type
_entity_poly.pdbx_seq_one_letter_code
_entity_poly.pdbx_strand_id
1 'polypeptide(L)'
;MISQAISFTASVQNDVGAAGVTWTKTGGAFTNSTATSVTFSSTTAGSFTVTATSNADNTKSASATVGVTDLTGVTTYHNNPSRDGTNTHEFALTPSNVNTTTFGKLFSCAVDGEVYAQPLWLPNLSIGGGTHNVVFVATENDSVYAFDADASPCRQYWQKSFLSAGVTAVPFADTRASDINKKIGITGTPVIDAASQTLYVVAKTKEGTGNYHQRLHALSLIDGTEKFASPVDITPAITVPGTGDVGDGSTCSSSAGNVPFCPLEENQRAGLALVSGNVYVAWASHGDNQPYHGWIMRFSASNLAQAPVLFNDSPNGRESGIWMSGGAPAFDSSNNLYVITGNGDYDGTKDFGDSILKLNSSLALQDWFTPTVEGTLDSQDLDLGAGGAVVLVDLPSSSVPHVLIGGGKGTNAQGQIYVVNRDNMGQLNATDQVVQELSLGGMIYSTAAFWQSTVYIAVVGQQLRAFPISTSTSMLSTTPGSQSAHAFGFPGATPSVSSSGTTNGIVWALDTNSTTAMNGSGTDGPAVLYAYDALNLGTQLYRSDTVIGAANAAGNAVKFCVPVVANGKVYVGTQTELTVFGLLP
;
A
#
# COMPACT_ATOMS: atom_id res chain seq x y z
N MET A 1 24.37 4.71 2.68
CA MET A 1 23.36 5.65 2.17
C MET A 1 24.02 6.82 1.48
N ILE A 2 23.28 7.58 0.69
CA ILE A 2 23.74 8.83 0.09
C ILE A 2 24.45 9.69 1.16
N SER A 3 25.60 10.23 0.80
CA SER A 3 26.48 11.07 1.64
C SER A 3 27.04 10.41 2.90
N GLN A 4 26.74 9.16 3.19
CA GLN A 4 27.42 8.41 4.24
C GLN A 4 28.81 7.97 3.77
N ALA A 5 29.77 8.05 4.68
CA ALA A 5 31.14 7.66 4.42
C ALA A 5 31.42 6.23 4.90
N ILE A 6 32.17 5.47 4.09
CA ILE A 6 32.67 4.14 4.44
C ILE A 6 34.18 4.09 4.21
N SER A 7 34.93 3.54 5.17
CA SER A 7 36.39 3.45 5.08
C SER A 7 36.81 2.06 4.57
N PHE A 8 37.78 2.06 3.69
CA PHE A 8 38.46 0.87 3.17
C PHE A 8 39.89 0.86 3.59
N THR A 9 40.40 -0.30 3.91
CA THR A 9 41.82 -0.55 4.15
C THR A 9 42.35 -1.62 3.22
N ALA A 10 43.58 -1.49 2.77
CA ALA A 10 44.28 -2.50 1.97
C ALA A 10 45.61 -2.84 2.60
N SER A 11 45.99 -4.10 2.57
CA SER A 11 47.33 -4.58 2.91
C SER A 11 47.97 -5.25 1.69
N VAL A 12 49.21 -4.94 1.41
CA VAL A 12 50.00 -5.56 0.32
C VAL A 12 50.98 -6.53 0.96
N GLN A 13 50.88 -7.82 0.61
CA GLN A 13 51.83 -8.83 1.05
C GLN A 13 53.14 -8.70 0.26
N ASN A 14 54.26 -8.89 0.91
CA ASN A 14 55.60 -8.77 0.36
C ASN A 14 55.94 -7.36 -0.20
N ASP A 15 55.33 -6.33 0.31
CA ASP A 15 55.63 -4.92 -0.03
C ASP A 15 56.88 -4.44 0.74
N VAL A 16 58.03 -4.84 0.26
CA VAL A 16 59.34 -4.57 0.92
C VAL A 16 59.67 -3.07 1.02
N GLY A 17 59.08 -2.26 0.15
CA GLY A 17 59.29 -0.83 0.09
C GLY A 17 58.18 -0.03 0.78
N ALA A 18 57.17 -0.69 1.36
CA ALA A 18 55.94 -0.08 1.88
C ALA A 18 55.28 0.91 0.88
N ALA A 19 55.32 0.54 -0.41
CA ALA A 19 54.81 1.37 -1.51
C ALA A 19 53.28 1.55 -1.46
N GLY A 20 52.56 0.62 -0.80
CA GLY A 20 51.12 0.66 -0.59
C GLY A 20 50.29 0.47 -1.86
N VAL A 21 49.15 1.14 -1.93
CA VAL A 21 48.21 0.99 -3.03
C VAL A 21 47.80 2.34 -3.63
N THR A 22 47.41 2.27 -4.91
CA THR A 22 46.66 3.34 -5.58
C THR A 22 45.17 2.97 -5.57
N TRP A 23 44.31 3.89 -5.14
CA TRP A 23 42.88 3.73 -5.06
C TRP A 23 42.20 4.29 -6.29
N THR A 24 41.25 3.50 -6.87
CA THR A 24 40.39 3.92 -7.96
C THR A 24 38.93 3.58 -7.67
N LYS A 25 37.99 4.23 -8.35
CA LYS A 25 36.55 4.05 -8.17
C LYS A 25 35.79 4.28 -9.47
N THR A 26 34.59 3.69 -9.58
CA THR A 26 33.71 3.88 -10.74
C THR A 26 32.79 5.11 -10.63
N GLY A 27 32.76 5.78 -9.46
CA GLY A 27 31.96 7.00 -9.19
C GLY A 27 32.09 7.42 -7.73
N GLY A 28 31.32 8.40 -7.27
CA GLY A 28 31.40 8.93 -5.93
C GLY A 28 32.66 9.76 -5.66
N ALA A 29 33.02 9.93 -4.41
CA ALA A 29 34.16 10.73 -3.96
C ALA A 29 35.05 9.95 -2.99
N PHE A 30 36.36 10.20 -3.05
CA PHE A 30 37.32 9.79 -2.04
C PHE A 30 37.73 10.95 -1.14
N THR A 31 37.85 10.67 0.15
CA THR A 31 38.46 11.55 1.15
C THR A 31 39.46 10.74 1.98
N ASN A 32 40.36 11.41 2.70
CA ASN A 32 41.37 10.80 3.58
C ASN A 32 42.14 9.63 2.91
N SER A 33 42.51 9.79 1.63
CA SER A 33 43.22 8.76 0.90
C SER A 33 44.71 8.73 1.35
N THR A 34 45.13 7.52 1.71
CA THR A 34 46.52 7.19 2.07
C THR A 34 46.99 5.99 1.23
N ALA A 35 48.27 5.60 1.42
CA ALA A 35 48.80 4.41 0.78
C ALA A 35 48.14 3.09 1.24
N THR A 36 47.36 3.08 2.32
CA THR A 36 46.74 1.87 2.90
C THR A 36 45.27 2.04 3.26
N SER A 37 44.72 3.25 3.14
CA SER A 37 43.31 3.48 3.47
C SER A 37 42.68 4.57 2.60
N VAL A 38 41.35 4.52 2.46
CA VAL A 38 40.57 5.56 1.79
C VAL A 38 39.16 5.59 2.38
N THR A 39 38.57 6.75 2.43
CA THR A 39 37.15 6.92 2.77
C THR A 39 36.36 7.24 1.51
N PHE A 40 35.33 6.43 1.20
CA PHE A 40 34.45 6.60 0.05
C PHE A 40 33.09 7.15 0.49
N SER A 41 32.50 8.02 -0.31
CA SER A 41 31.11 8.46 -0.20
C SER A 41 30.54 8.77 -1.59
N SER A 42 29.19 8.76 -1.71
CA SER A 42 28.50 9.19 -2.93
C SER A 42 27.28 10.04 -2.58
N THR A 43 27.00 11.07 -3.36
CA THR A 43 25.79 11.89 -3.28
C THR A 43 24.67 11.34 -4.16
N THR A 44 24.91 10.28 -4.93
CA THR A 44 23.92 9.57 -5.77
C THR A 44 23.86 8.12 -5.36
N ALA A 45 22.66 7.54 -5.42
CA ALA A 45 22.46 6.11 -5.25
C ALA A 45 23.04 5.34 -6.44
N GLY A 46 23.39 4.08 -6.19
CA GLY A 46 23.94 3.20 -7.23
C GLY A 46 24.92 2.18 -6.67
N SER A 47 25.45 1.35 -7.56
CA SER A 47 26.51 0.40 -7.25
C SER A 47 27.85 0.95 -7.74
N PHE A 48 28.80 1.03 -6.84
CA PHE A 48 30.15 1.56 -7.10
C PHE A 48 31.19 0.50 -6.78
N THR A 49 32.29 0.49 -7.54
CA THR A 49 33.43 -0.35 -7.24
C THR A 49 34.58 0.51 -6.72
N VAL A 50 35.15 0.11 -5.59
CA VAL A 50 36.39 0.67 -5.03
C VAL A 50 37.48 -0.37 -5.25
N THR A 51 38.57 0.01 -5.91
CA THR A 51 39.70 -0.87 -6.23
C THR A 51 40.99 -0.34 -5.64
N ALA A 52 41.73 -1.22 -4.97
CA ALA A 52 43.10 -1.01 -4.51
C ALA A 52 44.07 -1.75 -5.43
N THR A 53 44.96 -1.04 -6.09
CA THR A 53 46.02 -1.63 -6.95
C THR A 53 47.38 -1.45 -6.28
N SER A 54 48.16 -2.52 -6.17
CA SER A 54 49.47 -2.48 -5.55
C SER A 54 50.42 -1.57 -6.33
N ASN A 55 51.11 -0.67 -5.64
CA ASN A 55 52.14 0.17 -6.25
C ASN A 55 53.47 -0.58 -6.48
N ALA A 56 53.70 -1.71 -5.78
CA ALA A 56 54.87 -2.56 -5.94
C ALA A 56 54.68 -3.51 -7.16
N ASP A 57 53.46 -3.90 -7.50
CA ASP A 57 53.09 -4.73 -8.64
C ASP A 57 51.69 -4.33 -9.15
N ASN A 58 51.64 -3.49 -10.17
CA ASN A 58 50.40 -2.93 -10.71
C ASN A 58 49.50 -3.96 -11.41
N THR A 59 49.96 -5.23 -11.56
CA THR A 59 49.13 -6.34 -12.02
C THR A 59 48.26 -6.95 -10.92
N LYS A 60 48.49 -6.58 -9.65
CA LYS A 60 47.76 -7.07 -8.48
C LYS A 60 46.78 -6.02 -7.96
N SER A 61 45.53 -6.38 -7.90
CA SER A 61 44.49 -5.53 -7.36
C SER A 61 43.43 -6.33 -6.61
N ALA A 62 42.70 -5.64 -5.73
CA ALA A 62 41.50 -6.15 -5.07
C ALA A 62 40.39 -5.09 -5.17
N SER A 63 39.17 -5.54 -5.35
CA SER A 63 38.00 -4.67 -5.50
C SER A 63 36.91 -5.03 -4.51
N ALA A 64 36.19 -3.99 -4.05
CA ALA A 64 34.97 -4.12 -3.26
C ALA A 64 33.83 -3.37 -3.95
N THR A 65 32.63 -3.97 -3.96
CA THR A 65 31.43 -3.31 -4.44
C THR A 65 30.74 -2.59 -3.28
N VAL A 66 30.32 -1.35 -3.50
CA VAL A 66 29.60 -0.50 -2.53
C VAL A 66 28.23 -0.17 -3.13
N GLY A 67 27.16 -0.69 -2.52
CA GLY A 67 25.81 -0.22 -2.80
C GLY A 67 25.54 1.05 -1.99
N VAL A 68 25.28 2.16 -2.67
CA VAL A 68 24.81 3.40 -2.05
C VAL A 68 23.33 3.53 -2.32
N THR A 69 22.52 3.52 -1.27
CA THR A 69 21.05 3.54 -1.37
C THR A 69 20.52 4.94 -1.13
N ASP A 70 19.55 5.34 -1.92
CA ASP A 70 18.65 6.45 -1.64
C ASP A 70 17.42 5.84 -0.99
N LEU A 71 17.42 5.76 0.32
CA LEU A 71 16.32 5.16 1.06
C LEU A 71 15.15 6.13 1.10
N THR A 72 14.27 6.04 0.14
CA THR A 72 12.94 6.68 0.21
C THR A 72 12.04 5.86 1.12
N GLY A 73 11.22 6.53 1.94
CA GLY A 73 10.26 5.85 2.80
C GLY A 73 9.08 5.27 2.01
N VAL A 74 8.50 4.19 2.53
CA VAL A 74 7.17 3.73 2.14
C VAL A 74 6.18 4.36 3.12
N THR A 75 5.70 5.56 2.80
CA THR A 75 4.95 6.45 3.70
C THR A 75 3.45 6.45 3.47
N THR A 76 2.98 5.72 2.47
CA THR A 76 1.57 5.62 2.07
C THR A 76 1.29 4.25 1.44
N TYR A 77 0.03 3.89 1.34
CA TYR A 77 -0.40 2.69 0.64
C TYR A 77 0.18 2.65 -0.78
N HIS A 78 0.72 1.49 -1.17
CA HIS A 78 1.23 1.19 -2.50
C HIS A 78 2.31 2.18 -2.99
N ASN A 79 3.20 2.56 -2.07
CA ASN A 79 4.45 3.33 -2.17
C ASN A 79 4.31 4.82 -2.49
N ASN A 80 3.38 5.26 -3.33
CA ASN A 80 3.30 6.65 -3.78
C ASN A 80 1.85 7.09 -4.07
N PRO A 81 1.58 8.38 -4.31
CA PRO A 81 0.25 8.87 -4.61
C PRO A 81 -0.38 8.31 -5.89
N SER A 82 0.39 7.93 -6.90
CA SER A 82 -0.13 7.30 -8.14
C SER A 82 -0.50 5.81 -7.97
N ARG A 83 -0.19 5.22 -6.82
CA ARG A 83 -0.49 3.83 -6.45
C ARG A 83 0.15 2.79 -7.37
N ASP A 84 1.33 3.08 -7.94
CA ASP A 84 2.01 2.16 -8.85
C ASP A 84 2.62 0.91 -8.16
N GLY A 85 2.67 0.89 -6.84
CA GLY A 85 3.14 -0.26 -6.07
C GLY A 85 4.62 -0.56 -6.20
N THR A 86 5.42 0.41 -6.66
CA THR A 86 6.82 0.19 -7.02
C THR A 86 7.77 0.97 -6.11
N ASN A 87 8.74 0.27 -5.53
CA ASN A 87 9.92 0.86 -4.92
C ASN A 87 11.12 0.73 -5.88
N THR A 88 11.45 1.79 -6.60
CA THR A 88 12.59 1.84 -7.53
C THR A 88 13.94 2.10 -6.84
N HIS A 89 13.97 2.24 -5.53
CA HIS A 89 15.15 2.51 -4.70
C HIS A 89 15.54 1.30 -3.84
N GLU A 90 15.22 0.07 -4.29
CA GLU A 90 15.66 -1.17 -3.67
C GLU A 90 16.89 -1.71 -4.40
N PHE A 91 18.06 -1.60 -3.74
CA PHE A 91 19.34 -1.94 -4.35
C PHE A 91 19.94 -3.25 -3.84
N ALA A 92 19.46 -3.76 -2.70
CA ALA A 92 20.01 -4.95 -2.06
C ALA A 92 19.41 -6.24 -2.61
N LEU A 93 18.09 -6.23 -2.93
CA LEU A 93 17.39 -7.41 -3.44
C LEU A 93 17.47 -7.44 -4.98
N THR A 94 17.94 -8.56 -5.50
CA THR A 94 18.10 -8.80 -6.94
C THR A 94 17.56 -10.17 -7.32
N PRO A 95 17.16 -10.42 -8.57
CA PRO A 95 16.77 -11.76 -9.00
C PRO A 95 17.83 -12.84 -8.77
N SER A 96 19.10 -12.47 -8.65
CA SER A 96 20.20 -13.42 -8.41
C SER A 96 20.37 -13.81 -6.94
N ASN A 97 20.01 -12.94 -6.00
CA ASN A 97 20.21 -13.18 -4.55
C ASN A 97 18.90 -13.46 -3.78
N VAL A 98 17.74 -13.31 -4.41
CA VAL A 98 16.46 -13.73 -3.85
C VAL A 98 16.18 -15.17 -4.27
N ASN A 99 16.56 -16.12 -3.43
CA ASN A 99 16.33 -17.55 -3.64
C ASN A 99 16.28 -18.28 -2.30
N THR A 100 15.92 -19.55 -2.28
CA THR A 100 15.74 -20.35 -1.07
C THR A 100 17.01 -20.59 -0.24
N THR A 101 18.18 -20.26 -0.76
CA THR A 101 19.48 -20.44 -0.06
C THR A 101 19.93 -19.15 0.63
N THR A 102 19.67 -18.01 0.02
CA THR A 102 20.22 -16.72 0.44
C THR A 102 19.16 -15.74 0.95
N PHE A 103 17.88 -16.07 0.83
CA PHE A 103 16.76 -15.23 1.27
C PHE A 103 15.78 -16.04 2.13
N GLY A 104 15.29 -15.46 3.23
CA GLY A 104 14.38 -16.14 4.15
C GLY A 104 13.86 -15.23 5.26
N LYS A 105 13.12 -15.79 6.23
CA LYS A 105 12.65 -15.09 7.43
C LYS A 105 13.83 -14.71 8.32
N LEU A 106 13.94 -13.43 8.65
CA LEU A 106 14.97 -12.91 9.55
C LEU A 106 14.50 -12.88 11.00
N PHE A 107 13.31 -12.33 11.23
CA PHE A 107 12.69 -12.21 12.55
C PHE A 107 11.19 -11.91 12.41
N SER A 108 10.49 -11.88 13.54
CA SER A 108 9.12 -11.33 13.61
C SER A 108 8.94 -10.48 14.84
N CYS A 109 7.99 -9.54 14.76
CA CYS A 109 7.59 -8.63 15.84
C CYS A 109 6.15 -8.95 16.21
N ALA A 110 5.90 -9.32 17.47
CA ALA A 110 4.55 -9.61 17.94
C ALA A 110 3.70 -8.33 17.98
N VAL A 111 2.42 -8.47 17.60
CA VAL A 111 1.39 -7.44 17.70
C VAL A 111 0.12 -8.00 18.31
N ASP A 112 -0.79 -7.13 18.75
CA ASP A 112 -1.97 -7.49 19.54
C ASP A 112 -3.26 -7.71 18.73
N GLY A 113 -3.18 -7.70 17.41
CA GLY A 113 -4.33 -7.89 16.53
C GLY A 113 -3.95 -8.09 15.07
N GLU A 114 -4.94 -8.38 14.24
CA GLU A 114 -4.77 -8.60 12.82
C GLU A 114 -4.26 -7.33 12.11
N VAL A 115 -3.34 -7.50 11.16
CA VAL A 115 -2.72 -6.41 10.41
C VAL A 115 -3.31 -6.37 9.00
N TYR A 116 -4.43 -5.66 8.83
CA TYR A 116 -5.03 -5.37 7.52
C TYR A 116 -4.34 -4.18 6.85
N ALA A 117 -3.98 -3.18 7.64
CA ALA A 117 -3.26 -2.00 7.18
C ALA A 117 -1.87 -2.39 6.63
N GLN A 118 -1.50 -1.83 5.48
CA GLN A 118 -0.15 -2.00 4.94
C GLN A 118 0.87 -1.42 5.95
N PRO A 119 1.92 -2.16 6.35
CA PRO A 119 3.02 -1.59 7.13
C PRO A 119 3.66 -0.40 6.42
N LEU A 120 4.09 0.62 7.17
CA LEU A 120 4.79 1.78 6.62
C LEU A 120 6.23 1.77 7.09
N TRP A 121 7.15 2.22 6.26
CA TRP A 121 8.57 2.18 6.54
C TRP A 121 9.23 3.55 6.33
N LEU A 122 10.04 4.00 7.27
CA LEU A 122 10.74 5.27 7.18
C LEU A 122 12.22 5.11 7.52
N PRO A 123 13.14 5.62 6.67
CA PRO A 123 14.57 5.60 6.96
C PRO A 123 14.98 6.72 7.92
N ASN A 124 16.08 6.49 8.64
CA ASN A 124 16.85 7.52 9.32
C ASN A 124 16.07 8.37 10.34
N LEU A 125 15.08 7.79 11.00
CA LEU A 125 14.37 8.47 12.07
C LEU A 125 15.25 8.60 13.32
N SER A 126 15.32 9.78 13.91
CA SER A 126 15.97 10.00 15.21
C SER A 126 15.04 9.53 16.33
N ILE A 127 15.27 8.32 16.84
CA ILE A 127 14.41 7.64 17.84
C ILE A 127 15.25 6.73 18.73
N GLY A 128 14.84 6.55 19.99
CA GLY A 128 15.49 5.61 20.90
C GLY A 128 16.96 5.95 21.22
N GLY A 129 17.35 7.20 21.07
CA GLY A 129 18.71 7.69 21.34
C GLY A 129 19.70 7.50 20.17
N GLY A 130 19.20 7.16 18.97
CA GLY A 130 20.00 6.98 17.76
C GLY A 130 19.25 7.33 16.48
N THR A 131 19.85 7.04 15.35
CA THR A 131 19.22 7.14 14.02
C THR A 131 18.95 5.74 13.50
N HIS A 132 17.68 5.42 13.26
CA HIS A 132 17.21 4.07 12.92
C HIS A 132 16.24 4.09 11.74
N ASN A 133 16.18 2.98 11.02
CA ASN A 133 15.08 2.70 10.12
C ASN A 133 13.92 2.12 10.94
N VAL A 134 12.71 2.59 10.70
CA VAL A 134 11.54 2.24 11.53
C VAL A 134 10.41 1.74 10.66
N VAL A 135 9.78 0.64 11.09
CA VAL A 135 8.53 0.15 10.50
C VAL A 135 7.37 0.41 11.47
N PHE A 136 6.29 0.97 10.93
CA PHE A 136 5.06 1.27 11.66
C PHE A 136 3.98 0.27 11.27
N VAL A 137 3.28 -0.27 12.26
CA VAL A 137 2.24 -1.29 12.08
C VAL A 137 0.99 -0.87 12.85
N ALA A 138 -0.17 -0.96 12.21
CA ALA A 138 -1.47 -0.71 12.84
C ALA A 138 -2.30 -2.01 12.86
N THR A 139 -3.13 -2.19 13.88
CA THR A 139 -3.87 -3.43 14.11
C THR A 139 -5.36 -3.21 14.31
N GLU A 140 -6.15 -4.25 14.06
CA GLU A 140 -7.57 -4.29 14.39
C GLU A 140 -7.85 -4.27 15.91
N ASN A 141 -6.82 -4.26 16.74
CA ASN A 141 -6.94 -3.99 18.18
C ASN A 141 -6.67 -2.52 18.53
N ASP A 142 -6.88 -1.60 17.59
CA ASP A 142 -6.68 -0.15 17.78
C ASP A 142 -5.31 0.20 18.37
N SER A 143 -4.27 -0.48 17.92
CA SER A 143 -2.89 -0.23 18.32
C SER A 143 -2.03 0.18 17.13
N VAL A 144 -1.11 1.12 17.37
CA VAL A 144 -0.04 1.48 16.43
C VAL A 144 1.30 1.21 17.10
N TYR A 145 2.18 0.52 16.37
CA TYR A 145 3.53 0.16 16.81
C TYR A 145 4.59 0.86 15.99
N ALA A 146 5.72 1.17 16.60
CA ALA A 146 6.96 1.51 15.93
C ALA A 146 8.04 0.49 16.31
N PHE A 147 8.55 -0.24 15.32
CA PHE A 147 9.61 -1.22 15.49
C PHE A 147 10.87 -0.79 14.78
N ASP A 148 12.02 -1.15 15.33
CA ASP A 148 13.30 -1.09 14.62
C ASP A 148 13.24 -2.03 13.41
N ALA A 149 13.40 -1.48 12.21
CA ALA A 149 13.29 -2.24 10.98
C ALA A 149 14.48 -3.17 10.71
N ASP A 150 15.58 -3.01 11.45
CA ASP A 150 16.84 -3.72 11.23
C ASP A 150 17.25 -4.62 12.41
N ALA A 151 16.60 -4.49 13.57
CA ALA A 151 17.00 -5.22 14.77
C ALA A 151 16.47 -6.66 14.78
N SER A 152 17.37 -7.62 14.93
CA SER A 152 17.08 -9.03 15.21
C SER A 152 17.78 -9.45 16.51
N PRO A 153 17.06 -9.84 17.56
CA PRO A 153 15.59 -9.98 17.66
C PRO A 153 14.86 -8.64 17.57
N CYS A 154 13.53 -8.70 17.32
CA CYS A 154 12.67 -7.54 17.20
C CYS A 154 12.83 -6.57 18.37
N ARG A 155 12.94 -5.28 18.07
CA ARG A 155 12.99 -4.18 19.03
C ARG A 155 11.80 -3.23 18.80
N GLN A 156 10.97 -3.06 19.82
CA GLN A 156 9.89 -2.06 19.83
C GLN A 156 10.42 -0.74 20.42
N TYR A 157 10.14 0.38 19.74
CA TYR A 157 10.39 1.72 20.28
C TYR A 157 9.22 2.19 21.12
N TRP A 158 7.99 2.10 20.56
CA TRP A 158 6.76 2.47 21.26
C TRP A 158 5.56 1.68 20.71
N GLN A 159 4.51 1.66 21.50
CA GLN A 159 3.16 1.24 21.15
C GLN A 159 2.19 2.28 21.64
N LYS A 160 1.25 2.68 20.80
CA LYS A 160 0.09 3.50 21.17
C LYS A 160 -1.15 2.64 21.03
N SER A 161 -1.85 2.37 22.11
CA SER A 161 -3.19 1.80 22.08
C SER A 161 -4.22 2.90 22.27
N PHE A 162 -5.32 2.84 21.52
CA PHE A 162 -6.47 3.73 21.69
C PHE A 162 -7.53 3.12 22.60
N LEU A 163 -7.29 1.91 23.11
CA LEU A 163 -8.17 1.22 24.06
C LEU A 163 -7.84 1.60 25.51
N SER A 164 -8.89 1.60 26.36
CA SER A 164 -8.79 1.87 27.78
C SER A 164 -9.96 1.23 28.53
N ALA A 165 -10.06 1.43 29.85
CA ALA A 165 -11.19 0.92 30.61
C ALA A 165 -12.52 1.47 30.06
N GLY A 166 -13.39 0.58 29.59
CA GLY A 166 -14.67 0.93 28.95
C GLY A 166 -14.59 1.34 27.48
N VAL A 167 -13.40 1.34 26.87
CA VAL A 167 -13.17 1.59 25.44
C VAL A 167 -12.56 0.34 24.82
N THR A 168 -13.23 -0.25 23.83
CA THR A 168 -12.79 -1.48 23.13
C THR A 168 -12.77 -1.26 21.63
N ALA A 169 -12.02 -2.09 20.88
CA ALA A 169 -12.26 -2.25 19.46
C ALA A 169 -13.70 -2.73 19.22
N VAL A 170 -14.28 -2.42 18.08
CA VAL A 170 -15.67 -2.78 17.78
C VAL A 170 -15.76 -4.30 17.53
N PRO A 171 -16.60 -5.06 18.28
CA PRO A 171 -16.86 -6.45 17.96
C PRO A 171 -17.46 -6.57 16.54
N PHE A 172 -16.97 -7.47 15.70
CA PHE A 172 -17.49 -7.62 14.33
C PHE A 172 -19.02 -7.89 14.30
N ALA A 173 -19.54 -8.60 15.30
CA ALA A 173 -20.97 -8.88 15.41
C ALA A 173 -21.84 -7.62 15.51
N ASP A 174 -21.29 -6.51 16.00
CA ASP A 174 -22.02 -5.24 16.12
C ASP A 174 -22.27 -4.62 14.72
N THR A 175 -21.41 -4.89 13.74
CA THR A 175 -21.56 -4.41 12.36
C THR A 175 -22.45 -5.30 11.50
N ARG A 176 -22.97 -6.40 12.05
CA ARG A 176 -23.79 -7.40 11.32
C ARG A 176 -23.08 -8.05 10.14
N ALA A 177 -21.76 -7.89 10.03
CA ALA A 177 -20.90 -8.43 8.97
C ALA A 177 -19.88 -9.41 9.54
N SER A 178 -19.30 -10.25 8.70
CA SER A 178 -18.25 -11.21 9.05
C SER A 178 -17.03 -11.12 8.11
N ASP A 179 -16.93 -10.03 7.37
CA ASP A 179 -15.85 -9.73 6.44
C ASP A 179 -14.50 -9.48 7.16
N ILE A 180 -14.53 -8.84 8.34
CA ILE A 180 -13.40 -8.73 9.26
C ILE A 180 -13.69 -9.58 10.51
N ASN A 181 -12.77 -10.45 10.87
CA ASN A 181 -12.98 -11.42 11.95
C ASN A 181 -12.64 -10.84 13.32
N LYS A 182 -13.39 -11.26 14.36
CA LYS A 182 -13.21 -10.96 15.79
C LYS A 182 -13.49 -9.52 16.17
N LYS A 183 -12.76 -8.54 15.68
CA LYS A 183 -12.89 -7.13 16.07
C LYS A 183 -12.43 -6.21 14.93
N ILE A 184 -12.93 -5.01 14.95
CA ILE A 184 -12.67 -3.95 13.97
C ILE A 184 -12.10 -2.76 14.72
N GLY A 185 -10.95 -2.32 14.31
CA GLY A 185 -10.21 -1.20 14.87
C GLY A 185 -9.59 -0.34 13.78
N ILE A 186 -8.26 -0.46 13.56
CA ILE A 186 -7.56 0.23 12.49
C ILE A 186 -7.47 -0.70 11.28
N THR A 187 -8.38 -0.54 10.32
CA THR A 187 -8.42 -1.35 9.10
C THR A 187 -7.71 -0.67 7.92
N GLY A 188 -7.92 0.62 7.74
CA GLY A 188 -7.28 1.41 6.66
C GLY A 188 -5.80 1.66 6.91
N THR A 189 -5.00 1.63 5.84
CA THR A 189 -3.56 1.94 5.91
C THR A 189 -3.35 3.39 6.35
N PRO A 190 -2.55 3.66 7.41
CA PRO A 190 -2.15 5.00 7.80
C PRO A 190 -1.36 5.74 6.72
N VAL A 191 -1.06 7.02 6.94
CA VAL A 191 -0.15 7.78 6.08
C VAL A 191 0.85 8.56 6.94
N ILE A 192 2.10 8.66 6.47
CA ILE A 192 3.18 9.38 7.16
C ILE A 192 3.52 10.68 6.43
N ASP A 193 3.54 11.77 7.17
CA ASP A 193 4.24 13.00 6.81
C ASP A 193 5.66 12.96 7.43
N ALA A 194 6.63 12.62 6.61
CA ALA A 194 8.02 12.54 7.05
C ALA A 194 8.60 13.92 7.43
N ALA A 195 8.11 15.00 6.81
CA ALA A 195 8.60 16.36 7.09
C ALA A 195 8.18 16.85 8.47
N SER A 196 6.93 16.63 8.85
CA SER A 196 6.43 16.96 10.20
C SER A 196 6.66 15.84 11.22
N GLN A 197 7.20 14.69 10.80
CA GLN A 197 7.38 13.47 11.60
C GLN A 197 6.06 13.04 12.26
N THR A 198 5.01 12.87 11.44
CA THR A 198 3.66 12.57 11.91
C THR A 198 3.05 11.40 11.14
N LEU A 199 2.41 10.48 11.84
CA LEU A 199 1.58 9.41 11.30
C LEU A 199 0.12 9.76 11.53
N TYR A 200 -0.70 9.74 10.47
CA TYR A 200 -2.15 9.92 10.55
C TYR A 200 -2.84 8.58 10.41
N VAL A 201 -3.82 8.31 11.29
CA VAL A 201 -4.53 7.03 11.36
C VAL A 201 -5.94 7.23 11.88
N VAL A 202 -6.90 6.44 11.37
CA VAL A 202 -8.27 6.39 11.93
C VAL A 202 -8.41 5.14 12.79
N ALA A 203 -8.86 5.32 14.01
CA ALA A 203 -9.21 4.25 14.95
C ALA A 203 -10.74 4.17 15.11
N LYS A 204 -11.29 2.95 15.13
CA LYS A 204 -12.72 2.68 15.31
C LYS A 204 -12.97 1.98 16.63
N THR A 205 -13.59 2.67 17.60
CA THR A 205 -13.78 2.19 18.97
C THR A 205 -15.25 2.12 19.37
N LYS A 206 -15.53 1.27 20.35
CA LYS A 206 -16.81 1.19 21.06
C LYS A 206 -16.61 1.64 22.50
N GLU A 207 -17.44 2.59 22.96
CA GLU A 207 -17.42 3.11 24.31
C GLU A 207 -18.72 2.73 25.06
N GLY A 208 -18.58 1.99 26.16
CA GLY A 208 -19.72 1.48 26.93
C GLY A 208 -20.63 0.56 26.08
N THR A 209 -21.95 0.77 26.20
CA THR A 209 -22.96 -0.03 25.50
C THR A 209 -23.53 0.75 24.32
N GLY A 210 -22.91 0.60 23.13
CA GLY A 210 -23.49 1.07 21.87
C GLY A 210 -23.09 2.48 21.42
N ASN A 211 -22.05 3.09 21.99
CA ASN A 211 -21.47 4.32 21.47
C ASN A 211 -20.26 3.97 20.58
N TYR A 212 -20.35 4.25 19.30
CA TYR A 212 -19.31 3.97 18.32
C TYR A 212 -18.64 5.27 17.89
N HIS A 213 -17.32 5.24 17.82
CA HIS A 213 -16.50 6.39 17.47
C HIS A 213 -15.53 6.02 16.37
N GLN A 214 -15.30 6.96 15.45
CA GLN A 214 -14.16 6.92 14.53
C GLN A 214 -13.38 8.21 14.74
N ARG A 215 -12.11 8.07 15.09
CA ARG A 215 -11.24 9.20 15.41
C ARG A 215 -10.03 9.24 14.49
N LEU A 216 -9.81 10.39 13.86
CA LEU A 216 -8.58 10.66 13.15
C LEU A 216 -7.53 11.17 14.14
N HIS A 217 -6.44 10.44 14.24
CA HIS A 217 -5.28 10.72 15.08
C HIS A 217 -4.10 11.23 14.25
N ALA A 218 -3.29 12.11 14.82
CA ALA A 218 -2.00 12.54 14.31
C ALA A 218 -0.94 12.23 15.36
N LEU A 219 -0.13 11.19 15.13
CA LEU A 219 0.84 10.69 16.10
C LEU A 219 2.26 11.12 15.75
N SER A 220 3.01 11.53 16.75
CA SER A 220 4.46 11.71 16.63
C SER A 220 5.14 10.37 16.29
N LEU A 221 5.96 10.34 15.25
CA LEU A 221 6.75 9.15 14.87
C LEU A 221 7.76 8.75 15.96
N ILE A 222 8.12 9.69 16.85
CA ILE A 222 9.17 9.48 17.85
C ILE A 222 8.67 8.70 19.06
N ASP A 223 7.44 8.98 19.51
CA ASP A 223 6.92 8.50 20.79
C ASP A 223 5.42 8.18 20.79
N GLY A 224 4.72 8.30 19.66
CA GLY A 224 3.30 8.01 19.54
C GLY A 224 2.37 9.02 20.25
N THR A 225 2.88 10.20 20.65
CA THR A 225 2.05 11.24 21.27
C THR A 225 1.21 11.99 20.24
N GLU A 226 0.05 12.49 20.66
CA GLU A 226 -0.87 13.26 19.80
C GLU A 226 -0.27 14.61 19.39
N LYS A 227 -0.49 15.00 18.14
CA LYS A 227 -0.06 16.26 17.51
C LYS A 227 -1.25 16.96 16.85
N PHE A 228 -1.10 18.24 16.50
CA PHE A 228 -1.98 19.00 15.61
C PHE A 228 -3.47 19.00 16.01
N ALA A 229 -3.72 19.16 17.31
CA ALA A 229 -5.06 19.14 17.91
C ALA A 229 -5.85 17.84 17.64
N SER A 230 -5.14 16.72 17.56
CA SER A 230 -5.75 15.39 17.50
C SER A 230 -6.03 14.82 18.89
N PRO A 231 -6.94 13.81 19.02
CA PRO A 231 -7.78 13.28 17.96
C PRO A 231 -8.96 14.17 17.58
N VAL A 232 -9.47 13.96 16.36
CA VAL A 232 -10.76 14.52 15.93
C VAL A 232 -11.78 13.39 15.84
N ASP A 233 -12.90 13.54 16.54
CA ASP A 233 -14.01 12.57 16.53
C ASP A 233 -14.93 12.85 15.33
N ILE A 234 -15.12 11.84 14.46
CA ILE A 234 -15.96 11.90 13.27
C ILE A 234 -17.33 11.36 13.67
N THR A 235 -18.27 12.27 13.86
CA THR A 235 -19.57 12.00 14.51
C THR A 235 -20.74 12.23 13.56
N PRO A 236 -21.96 11.80 13.91
CA PRO A 236 -23.17 12.09 13.15
C PRO A 236 -23.52 13.59 13.04
N ALA A 237 -22.82 14.48 13.74
CA ALA A 237 -22.95 15.93 13.53
C ALA A 237 -22.32 16.38 12.20
N ILE A 238 -21.46 15.56 11.59
CA ILE A 238 -20.97 15.75 10.24
C ILE A 238 -22.06 15.29 9.28
N THR A 239 -22.58 16.22 8.48
CA THR A 239 -23.69 15.96 7.56
C THR A 239 -23.42 16.59 6.19
N VAL A 240 -24.05 16.04 5.15
CA VAL A 240 -24.17 16.66 3.83
C VAL A 240 -25.66 16.85 3.49
N PRO A 241 -26.03 17.89 2.72
CA PRO A 241 -27.40 18.03 2.21
C PRO A 241 -27.76 16.85 1.31
N GLY A 242 -28.90 16.20 1.59
CA GLY A 242 -29.37 15.07 0.79
C GLY A 242 -30.63 14.44 1.35
N THR A 243 -31.20 13.52 0.60
CA THR A 243 -32.42 12.75 0.92
C THR A 243 -32.16 11.24 0.97
N GLY A 244 -30.88 10.85 0.96
CA GLY A 244 -30.43 9.46 0.95
C GLY A 244 -30.86 8.67 2.16
N ASP A 245 -30.65 7.36 2.14
CA ASP A 245 -31.01 6.47 3.25
C ASP A 245 -30.19 6.80 4.51
N VAL A 246 -30.88 6.95 5.63
CA VAL A 246 -30.27 7.30 6.93
C VAL A 246 -30.62 6.28 8.01
N GLY A 247 -31.23 5.16 7.63
CA GLY A 247 -31.61 4.06 8.51
C GLY A 247 -32.79 4.30 9.42
N ASP A 248 -32.99 3.37 10.33
CA ASP A 248 -34.12 3.33 11.27
C ASP A 248 -33.94 4.25 12.51
N GLY A 249 -32.86 5.02 12.58
CA GLY A 249 -32.55 5.92 13.69
C GLY A 249 -31.95 5.26 14.93
N SER A 250 -31.63 3.96 14.89
CA SER A 250 -31.05 3.26 16.04
C SER A 250 -29.58 3.61 16.29
N THR A 251 -28.81 3.84 15.23
CA THR A 251 -27.37 4.17 15.28
C THR A 251 -27.05 5.53 14.70
N CYS A 252 -27.90 6.05 13.83
CA CYS A 252 -27.78 7.33 13.16
C CYS A 252 -29.13 8.03 13.11
N SER A 253 -29.20 9.25 13.60
CA SER A 253 -30.42 10.05 13.53
C SER A 253 -30.32 11.08 12.41
N SER A 254 -31.21 11.00 11.42
CA SER A 254 -31.30 12.03 10.39
C SER A 254 -31.94 13.31 10.91
N SER A 255 -31.45 14.46 10.45
CA SER A 255 -32.25 15.68 10.39
C SER A 255 -32.82 15.80 8.97
N ALA A 256 -34.09 16.24 8.84
CA ALA A 256 -34.74 16.35 7.53
C ALA A 256 -33.87 17.11 6.50
N GLY A 257 -33.57 16.48 5.38
CA GLY A 257 -32.78 17.06 4.30
C GLY A 257 -31.26 16.98 4.47
N ASN A 258 -30.74 16.16 5.39
CA ASN A 258 -29.31 15.92 5.56
C ASN A 258 -29.01 14.44 5.79
N VAL A 259 -27.93 13.96 5.20
CA VAL A 259 -27.36 12.62 5.41
C VAL A 259 -26.21 12.75 6.42
N PRO A 260 -26.29 12.09 7.60
CA PRO A 260 -25.24 12.12 8.61
C PRO A 260 -24.18 11.04 8.34
N PHE A 261 -22.96 11.27 8.85
CA PHE A 261 -21.96 10.21 8.95
C PHE A 261 -22.33 9.22 10.06
N CYS A 262 -22.30 7.93 9.79
CA CYS A 262 -22.71 6.87 10.72
C CYS A 262 -21.51 6.05 11.23
N PRO A 263 -20.92 6.33 12.40
CA PRO A 263 -19.67 5.72 12.84
C PRO A 263 -19.68 4.19 12.95
N LEU A 264 -20.84 3.56 13.20
CA LEU A 264 -20.93 2.09 13.22
C LEU A 264 -20.94 1.50 11.81
N GLU A 265 -21.77 2.04 10.93
CA GLU A 265 -22.03 1.49 9.60
C GLU A 265 -20.84 1.75 8.64
N GLU A 266 -20.26 2.95 8.72
CA GLU A 266 -19.15 3.34 7.85
C GLU A 266 -17.86 2.57 8.19
N ASN A 267 -17.27 1.92 7.19
CA ASN A 267 -16.01 1.19 7.30
C ASN A 267 -14.85 2.03 6.73
N GLN A 268 -13.93 2.43 7.60
CA GLN A 268 -12.70 3.10 7.16
C GLN A 268 -11.71 2.04 6.62
N ARG A 269 -12.00 1.48 5.44
CA ARG A 269 -11.18 0.42 4.82
C ARG A 269 -10.12 0.98 3.89
N ALA A 270 -10.45 1.99 3.08
CA ALA A 270 -9.51 2.62 2.16
C ALA A 270 -8.31 3.23 2.91
N GLY A 271 -7.10 3.04 2.40
CA GLY A 271 -5.91 3.68 2.97
C GLY A 271 -6.01 5.20 2.95
N LEU A 272 -5.39 5.87 3.92
CA LEU A 272 -5.30 7.32 3.96
C LEU A 272 -4.34 7.84 2.88
N ALA A 273 -4.57 9.06 2.43
CA ALA A 273 -3.64 9.77 1.56
C ALA A 273 -3.25 11.13 2.15
N LEU A 274 -2.00 11.53 1.92
CA LEU A 274 -1.48 12.84 2.31
C LEU A 274 -0.97 13.56 1.06
N VAL A 275 -1.62 14.65 0.70
CA VAL A 275 -1.26 15.45 -0.48
C VAL A 275 -1.39 16.93 -0.17
N SER A 276 -0.37 17.71 -0.49
CA SER A 276 -0.37 19.18 -0.34
C SER A 276 -0.81 19.65 1.06
N GLY A 277 -0.34 18.98 2.12
CA GLY A 277 -0.64 19.34 3.50
C GLY A 277 -2.06 19.01 3.96
N ASN A 278 -2.76 18.12 3.27
CA ASN A 278 -4.08 17.65 3.63
C ASN A 278 -4.11 16.11 3.72
N VAL A 279 -4.82 15.60 4.73
CA VAL A 279 -5.11 14.17 4.90
C VAL A 279 -6.50 13.89 4.33
N TYR A 280 -6.56 12.91 3.43
CA TYR A 280 -7.80 12.43 2.83
C TYR A 280 -8.13 11.06 3.39
N VAL A 281 -9.38 10.90 3.82
CA VAL A 281 -9.91 9.67 4.39
C VAL A 281 -11.18 9.31 3.63
N ALA A 282 -11.36 8.02 3.28
CA ALA A 282 -12.53 7.53 2.57
C ALA A 282 -13.15 6.34 3.30
N TRP A 283 -14.45 6.15 3.12
CA TRP A 283 -15.25 5.13 3.80
C TRP A 283 -16.13 4.34 2.84
N ALA A 284 -16.43 3.12 3.28
CA ALA A 284 -17.38 2.18 2.69
C ALA A 284 -18.25 1.57 3.78
N SER A 285 -18.77 0.36 3.54
CA SER A 285 -19.61 -0.40 4.46
C SER A 285 -18.87 -1.55 5.14
N HIS A 286 -19.59 -2.20 6.05
CA HIS A 286 -19.30 -3.53 6.55
C HIS A 286 -20.28 -4.53 5.92
N GLY A 287 -19.84 -5.26 4.85
CA GLY A 287 -20.63 -6.28 4.19
C GLY A 287 -21.97 -5.77 3.66
N ASP A 288 -21.99 -4.56 3.12
CA ASP A 288 -23.15 -3.87 2.54
C ASP A 288 -24.38 -3.77 3.47
N ASN A 289 -24.14 -3.76 4.79
CA ASN A 289 -25.17 -3.53 5.76
C ASN A 289 -25.58 -2.05 5.79
N GLN A 290 -26.74 -1.77 5.23
CA GLN A 290 -27.33 -0.43 5.17
C GLN A 290 -27.78 0.06 6.57
N PRO A 291 -27.86 1.41 6.76
CA PRO A 291 -27.55 2.47 5.80
C PRO A 291 -26.07 2.84 5.82
N TYR A 292 -25.45 2.98 4.67
CA TYR A 292 -24.11 3.54 4.53
C TYR A 292 -24.01 4.34 3.23
N HIS A 293 -22.96 5.16 3.13
CA HIS A 293 -22.64 5.95 1.95
C HIS A 293 -21.13 5.96 1.71
N GLY A 294 -20.72 6.21 0.48
CA GLY A 294 -19.33 6.53 0.20
C GLY A 294 -19.00 7.95 0.66
N TRP A 295 -18.05 8.07 1.56
CA TRP A 295 -17.59 9.35 2.08
C TRP A 295 -16.14 9.61 1.73
N ILE A 296 -15.80 10.87 1.45
CA ILE A 296 -14.43 11.36 1.47
C ILE A 296 -14.40 12.62 2.34
N MET A 297 -13.47 12.65 3.30
CA MET A 297 -13.21 13.83 4.12
C MET A 297 -11.76 14.26 3.97
N ARG A 298 -11.56 15.58 3.78
CA ARG A 298 -10.24 16.19 3.70
C ARG A 298 -9.99 17.05 4.93
N PHE A 299 -8.97 16.70 5.72
CA PHE A 299 -8.54 17.41 6.92
C PHE A 299 -7.25 18.19 6.67
N SER A 300 -7.06 19.32 7.35
CA SER A 300 -5.76 20.00 7.39
C SER A 300 -4.76 19.18 8.19
N ALA A 301 -3.65 18.75 7.59
CA ALA A 301 -2.64 17.95 8.27
C ALA A 301 -1.98 18.70 9.45
N SER A 302 -1.90 20.03 9.41
CA SER A 302 -1.28 20.85 10.45
C SER A 302 -2.22 21.24 11.59
N ASN A 303 -3.55 21.01 11.44
CA ASN A 303 -4.55 21.31 12.47
C ASN A 303 -5.84 20.54 12.20
N LEU A 304 -5.99 19.36 12.83
CA LEU A 304 -7.15 18.49 12.62
C LEU A 304 -8.45 19.08 13.19
N ALA A 305 -8.38 20.05 14.12
CA ALA A 305 -9.58 20.70 14.65
C ALA A 305 -10.28 21.66 13.67
N GLN A 306 -9.67 21.96 12.53
CA GLN A 306 -10.37 22.66 11.45
C GLN A 306 -11.45 21.77 10.85
N ALA A 307 -12.62 22.37 10.53
CA ALA A 307 -13.70 21.64 9.90
C ALA A 307 -13.24 20.99 8.58
N PRO A 308 -13.51 19.70 8.35
CA PRO A 308 -13.12 19.01 7.11
C PRO A 308 -13.93 19.53 5.92
N VAL A 309 -13.35 19.40 4.73
CA VAL A 309 -14.11 19.46 3.49
C VAL A 309 -14.71 18.08 3.24
N LEU A 310 -15.99 18.04 2.83
CA LEU A 310 -16.77 16.82 2.72
C LEU A 310 -17.15 16.53 1.26
N PHE A 311 -17.15 15.27 0.90
CA PHE A 311 -17.79 14.72 -0.29
C PHE A 311 -18.53 13.46 0.11
N ASN A 312 -19.74 13.28 -0.42
CA ASN A 312 -20.54 12.07 -0.31
C ASN A 312 -21.01 11.73 -1.71
N ASP A 313 -20.86 10.49 -2.13
CA ASP A 313 -21.11 10.06 -3.51
C ASP A 313 -22.50 9.48 -3.74
N SER A 314 -23.35 9.41 -2.70
CA SER A 314 -24.75 8.98 -2.79
C SER A 314 -25.68 9.78 -1.86
N PRO A 315 -25.62 11.14 -1.85
CA PRO A 315 -26.34 11.94 -0.87
C PRO A 315 -27.88 11.89 -1.03
N ASN A 316 -28.39 11.47 -2.18
CA ASN A 316 -29.84 11.30 -2.39
C ASN A 316 -30.26 9.84 -2.55
N GLY A 317 -29.31 8.96 -2.72
CA GLY A 317 -29.46 7.52 -2.88
C GLY A 317 -28.97 6.73 -1.68
N ARG A 318 -28.34 5.60 -1.93
CA ARG A 318 -27.83 4.65 -0.95
C ARG A 318 -26.49 4.09 -1.39
N GLU A 319 -25.74 3.51 -0.46
CA GLU A 319 -24.55 2.70 -0.72
C GLU A 319 -23.40 3.49 -1.38
N SER A 320 -22.83 3.02 -2.48
CA SER A 320 -21.70 3.62 -3.23
C SER A 320 -20.37 3.65 -2.46
N GLY A 321 -20.14 2.71 -1.55
CA GLY A 321 -18.97 2.71 -0.66
C GLY A 321 -17.61 2.75 -1.37
N ILE A 322 -16.66 3.50 -0.85
CA ILE A 322 -15.28 3.57 -1.36
C ILE A 322 -14.42 2.55 -0.61
N TRP A 323 -14.51 1.29 -1.01
CA TRP A 323 -13.87 0.17 -0.34
C TRP A 323 -12.48 -0.16 -0.89
N MET A 324 -12.35 -0.32 -2.20
CA MET A 324 -11.15 -0.54 -2.99
C MET A 324 -10.18 -1.60 -2.41
N SER A 325 -10.71 -2.61 -1.69
CA SER A 325 -9.92 -3.65 -0.98
C SER A 325 -8.80 -3.11 -0.08
N GLY A 326 -8.93 -1.88 0.40
CA GLY A 326 -7.92 -1.16 1.19
C GLY A 326 -7.01 -0.26 0.35
N GLY A 327 -7.22 -0.18 -0.95
CA GLY A 327 -6.57 0.79 -1.82
C GLY A 327 -6.84 2.22 -1.34
N ALA A 328 -5.83 3.08 -1.38
CA ALA A 328 -5.99 4.48 -1.02
C ALA A 328 -6.39 5.32 -2.24
N PRO A 329 -7.07 6.47 -2.05
CA PRO A 329 -7.29 7.41 -3.13
C PRO A 329 -5.99 7.73 -3.87
N ALA A 330 -6.02 7.67 -5.21
CA ALA A 330 -4.88 8.01 -6.05
C ALA A 330 -4.87 9.49 -6.42
N PHE A 331 -3.69 10.07 -6.63
CA PHE A 331 -3.54 11.48 -6.99
C PHE A 331 -2.61 11.64 -8.18
N ASP A 332 -3.02 12.51 -9.13
CA ASP A 332 -2.17 12.95 -10.21
C ASP A 332 -1.27 14.14 -9.81
N SER A 333 -0.38 14.54 -10.72
CA SER A 333 0.54 15.66 -10.52
C SER A 333 -0.16 17.02 -10.37
N SER A 334 -1.43 17.12 -10.74
CA SER A 334 -2.28 18.31 -10.56
C SER A 334 -3.08 18.28 -9.26
N ASN A 335 -2.84 17.26 -8.41
CA ASN A 335 -3.57 16.98 -7.16
C ASN A 335 -5.07 16.68 -7.37
N ASN A 336 -5.48 16.18 -8.53
CA ASN A 336 -6.77 15.56 -8.67
C ASN A 336 -6.76 14.18 -8.00
N LEU A 337 -7.83 13.90 -7.27
CA LEU A 337 -8.06 12.66 -6.56
C LEU A 337 -8.91 11.72 -7.41
N TYR A 338 -8.57 10.42 -7.39
CA TYR A 338 -9.31 9.35 -8.08
C TYR A 338 -9.67 8.26 -7.09
N VAL A 339 -10.94 7.83 -7.11
CA VAL A 339 -11.48 6.70 -6.32
C VAL A 339 -12.43 5.88 -7.18
N ILE A 340 -12.72 4.66 -6.74
CA ILE A 340 -13.75 3.79 -7.32
C ILE A 340 -14.81 3.54 -6.26
N THR A 341 -16.08 3.75 -6.60
CA THR A 341 -17.25 3.46 -5.77
C THR A 341 -17.77 2.04 -6.06
N GLY A 342 -18.37 1.41 -5.07
CA GLY A 342 -19.06 0.13 -5.21
C GLY A 342 -20.54 0.29 -5.57
N ASN A 343 -21.30 -0.80 -5.37
CA ASN A 343 -22.73 -0.84 -5.60
C ASN A 343 -23.45 0.35 -4.96
N GLY A 344 -24.50 0.84 -5.63
CA GLY A 344 -25.29 1.95 -5.12
C GLY A 344 -26.05 2.68 -6.20
N ASP A 345 -26.90 3.60 -5.79
CA ASP A 345 -27.71 4.37 -6.74
C ASP A 345 -26.84 5.27 -7.63
N TYR A 346 -27.25 5.40 -8.89
CA TYR A 346 -26.61 6.25 -9.88
C TYR A 346 -27.64 7.17 -10.56
N ASP A 347 -27.42 8.50 -10.50
CA ASP A 347 -28.23 9.50 -11.23
C ASP A 347 -27.40 10.42 -12.15
N GLY A 348 -26.06 10.30 -12.12
CA GLY A 348 -25.11 11.09 -12.92
C GLY A 348 -25.05 12.55 -12.52
N THR A 349 -25.58 12.94 -11.37
CA THR A 349 -25.60 14.33 -10.87
C THR A 349 -25.17 14.45 -9.42
N LYS A 350 -25.60 13.53 -8.58
CA LYS A 350 -25.36 13.48 -7.13
C LYS A 350 -24.94 12.09 -6.68
N ASP A 351 -25.54 11.06 -7.23
CA ASP A 351 -25.38 9.69 -6.82
C ASP A 351 -24.56 8.93 -7.89
N PHE A 352 -23.46 8.29 -7.45
CA PHE A 352 -22.41 7.75 -8.32
C PHE A 352 -21.99 6.34 -7.89
N GLY A 353 -22.97 5.40 -7.79
CA GLY A 353 -22.68 3.98 -7.63
C GLY A 353 -21.86 3.43 -8.80
N ASP A 354 -21.05 2.43 -8.56
CA ASP A 354 -20.22 1.71 -9.53
C ASP A 354 -19.51 2.64 -10.54
N SER A 355 -18.82 3.66 -10.01
CA SER A 355 -18.19 4.71 -10.80
C SER A 355 -16.73 4.92 -10.43
N ILE A 356 -15.93 5.37 -11.39
CA ILE A 356 -14.59 5.91 -11.14
C ILE A 356 -14.71 7.43 -11.14
N LEU A 357 -14.39 8.06 -10.03
CA LEU A 357 -14.57 9.51 -9.83
C LEU A 357 -13.24 10.25 -9.88
N LYS A 358 -13.25 11.43 -10.49
CA LYS A 358 -12.17 12.43 -10.47
C LYS A 358 -12.64 13.65 -9.72
N LEU A 359 -12.00 13.97 -8.59
CA LEU A 359 -12.28 15.15 -7.80
C LEU A 359 -11.04 16.05 -7.75
N ASN A 360 -11.24 17.35 -7.63
CA ASN A 360 -10.13 18.27 -7.38
C ASN A 360 -9.71 18.28 -5.90
N SER A 361 -8.68 19.03 -5.56
CA SER A 361 -8.18 19.16 -4.19
C SER A 361 -9.20 19.74 -3.19
N SER A 362 -10.30 20.34 -3.65
CA SER A 362 -11.41 20.83 -2.82
C SER A 362 -12.57 19.84 -2.73
N LEU A 363 -12.36 18.60 -3.19
CA LEU A 363 -13.37 17.54 -3.29
C LEU A 363 -14.56 17.88 -4.19
N ALA A 364 -14.40 18.81 -5.12
CA ALA A 364 -15.42 19.07 -6.15
C ALA A 364 -15.23 18.08 -7.30
N LEU A 365 -16.31 17.39 -7.68
CA LEU A 365 -16.32 16.46 -8.81
C LEU A 365 -15.94 17.18 -10.09
N GLN A 366 -15.01 16.64 -10.86
CA GLN A 366 -14.50 17.19 -12.10
C GLN A 366 -14.96 16.36 -13.29
N ASP A 367 -14.91 15.05 -13.18
CA ASP A 367 -15.26 14.09 -14.22
C ASP A 367 -15.45 12.71 -13.60
N TRP A 368 -16.04 11.77 -14.36
CA TRP A 368 -16.21 10.38 -13.91
C TRP A 368 -16.35 9.43 -15.09
N PHE A 369 -16.23 8.15 -14.81
CA PHE A 369 -16.60 7.06 -15.69
C PHE A 369 -17.54 6.12 -14.96
N THR A 370 -18.67 5.78 -15.57
CA THR A 370 -19.61 4.76 -15.11
C THR A 370 -19.84 3.77 -16.26
N PRO A 371 -19.61 2.46 -16.06
CA PRO A 371 -19.78 1.49 -17.14
C PRO A 371 -21.26 1.31 -17.53
N THR A 372 -21.50 1.00 -18.79
CA THR A 372 -22.87 0.77 -19.31
C THR A 372 -23.60 -0.39 -18.61
N VAL A 373 -22.86 -1.23 -17.91
CA VAL A 373 -23.39 -2.38 -17.15
C VAL A 373 -23.67 -2.05 -15.68
N GLU A 374 -23.58 -0.79 -15.25
CA GLU A 374 -23.73 -0.31 -13.86
C GLU A 374 -24.96 -0.94 -13.19
N GLY A 375 -26.17 -0.82 -13.74
CA GLY A 375 -27.36 -1.41 -13.13
C GLY A 375 -27.34 -2.95 -13.00
N THR A 376 -26.47 -3.66 -13.75
CA THR A 376 -26.21 -5.08 -13.56
C THR A 376 -25.23 -5.30 -12.41
N LEU A 377 -24.23 -4.43 -12.27
CA LEU A 377 -23.24 -4.50 -11.19
C LEU A 377 -23.95 -4.29 -9.85
N ASP A 378 -24.72 -3.20 -9.71
CA ASP A 378 -25.50 -2.90 -8.49
C ASP A 378 -26.46 -4.05 -8.13
N SER A 379 -27.30 -4.49 -9.05
CA SER A 379 -28.35 -5.48 -8.75
C SER A 379 -27.82 -6.89 -8.44
N GLN A 380 -26.55 -7.22 -8.77
CA GLN A 380 -25.93 -8.53 -8.58
C GLN A 380 -24.77 -8.53 -7.59
N ASP A 381 -24.56 -7.46 -6.86
CA ASP A 381 -23.41 -7.29 -5.94
C ASP A 381 -22.08 -7.58 -6.66
N LEU A 382 -21.83 -6.88 -7.77
CA LEU A 382 -20.65 -7.07 -8.60
C LEU A 382 -19.71 -5.84 -8.59
N ASP A 383 -19.69 -5.12 -7.49
CA ASP A 383 -18.93 -3.87 -7.27
C ASP A 383 -17.80 -3.58 -8.25
N LEU A 384 -17.88 -2.46 -8.92
CA LEU A 384 -16.74 -1.87 -9.62
C LEU A 384 -15.61 -1.52 -8.61
N GLY A 385 -16.00 -1.03 -7.43
CA GLY A 385 -15.11 -0.63 -6.35
C GLY A 385 -14.58 -1.77 -5.47
N ALA A 386 -14.87 -3.05 -5.79
CA ALA A 386 -14.27 -4.18 -5.08
C ALA A 386 -12.75 -4.21 -5.25
N GLY A 387 -12.23 -3.89 -6.45
CA GLY A 387 -10.80 -3.74 -6.69
C GLY A 387 -10.29 -2.38 -6.24
N GLY A 388 -9.14 -2.35 -5.59
CA GLY A 388 -8.38 -1.12 -5.35
C GLY A 388 -7.48 -0.76 -6.53
N ALA A 389 -7.78 -1.24 -7.73
CA ALA A 389 -6.90 -1.15 -8.88
C ALA A 389 -6.95 0.23 -9.56
N VAL A 390 -6.85 1.31 -8.78
CA VAL A 390 -6.59 2.64 -9.33
C VAL A 390 -5.08 2.85 -9.38
N VAL A 391 -4.51 2.75 -10.56
CA VAL A 391 -3.10 3.01 -10.84
C VAL A 391 -3.02 4.08 -11.90
N LEU A 392 -2.41 5.22 -11.56
CA LEU A 392 -2.24 6.32 -12.50
C LEU A 392 -0.97 6.13 -13.31
N VAL A 393 -1.11 6.10 -14.63
CA VAL A 393 0.00 5.88 -15.56
C VAL A 393 0.10 7.05 -16.51
N ASP A 394 1.31 7.62 -16.62
CA ASP A 394 1.64 8.68 -17.58
C ASP A 394 2.52 8.13 -18.71
N LEU A 395 2.03 8.24 -19.93
CA LEU A 395 2.66 7.74 -21.15
C LEU A 395 2.77 8.89 -22.18
N PRO A 396 3.73 9.81 -22.03
CA PRO A 396 3.77 11.06 -22.77
C PRO A 396 3.89 10.90 -24.30
N SER A 397 4.28 9.73 -24.79
CA SER A 397 4.33 9.43 -26.24
C SER A 397 3.04 8.83 -26.80
N SER A 398 2.03 8.58 -25.93
CA SER A 398 0.75 8.01 -26.33
C SER A 398 -0.19 9.07 -26.91
N SER A 399 -1.12 8.63 -27.75
CA SER A 399 -2.27 9.44 -28.18
C SER A 399 -3.23 9.78 -27.03
N VAL A 400 -3.21 8.96 -25.96
CA VAL A 400 -3.92 9.20 -24.70
C VAL A 400 -2.87 9.14 -23.57
N PRO A 401 -2.20 10.27 -23.26
CA PRO A 401 -1.00 10.23 -22.41
C PRO A 401 -1.28 9.97 -20.94
N HIS A 402 -2.46 10.31 -20.45
CA HIS A 402 -2.80 10.21 -19.04
C HIS A 402 -3.94 9.20 -18.84
N VAL A 403 -3.59 8.00 -18.38
CA VAL A 403 -4.60 6.96 -18.11
C VAL A 403 -4.60 6.54 -16.65
N LEU A 404 -5.74 6.06 -16.19
CA LEU A 404 -5.84 5.24 -14.98
C LEU A 404 -6.24 3.80 -15.36
N ILE A 405 -5.86 2.87 -14.51
CA ILE A 405 -6.18 1.45 -14.66
C ILE A 405 -6.88 1.01 -13.39
N GLY A 406 -8.13 0.60 -13.49
CA GLY A 406 -8.95 0.20 -12.35
C GLY A 406 -10.08 -0.72 -12.76
N GLY A 407 -10.72 -1.36 -11.78
CA GLY A 407 -11.85 -2.24 -12.02
C GLY A 407 -12.19 -3.13 -10.83
N GLY A 408 -13.18 -3.99 -10.98
CA GLY A 408 -13.75 -4.76 -9.89
C GLY A 408 -14.21 -6.16 -10.27
N LYS A 409 -15.31 -6.62 -9.65
CA LYS A 409 -15.82 -7.99 -9.77
C LYS A 409 -16.22 -8.33 -11.22
N GLY A 410 -16.73 -7.36 -11.97
CA GLY A 410 -17.15 -7.51 -13.37
C GLY A 410 -18.36 -8.43 -13.55
N THR A 411 -19.07 -8.30 -14.66
CA THR A 411 -20.24 -9.15 -14.96
C THR A 411 -19.86 -10.63 -14.98
N ASN A 412 -20.74 -11.48 -14.45
CA ASN A 412 -20.51 -12.92 -14.30
C ASN A 412 -19.27 -13.27 -13.45
N ALA A 413 -18.83 -12.37 -12.56
CA ALA A 413 -17.65 -12.55 -11.72
C ALA A 413 -16.33 -12.77 -12.52
N GLN A 414 -16.24 -12.22 -13.72
CA GLN A 414 -15.09 -12.41 -14.62
C GLN A 414 -13.98 -11.36 -14.43
N GLY A 415 -14.16 -10.41 -13.50
CA GLY A 415 -13.20 -9.34 -13.25
C GLY A 415 -12.98 -8.47 -14.47
N GLN A 416 -13.35 -7.22 -14.38
CA GLN A 416 -13.21 -6.27 -15.48
C GLN A 416 -12.22 -5.16 -15.11
N ILE A 417 -11.18 -4.98 -15.92
CA ILE A 417 -10.31 -3.82 -15.88
C ILE A 417 -10.73 -2.82 -16.95
N TYR A 418 -10.69 -1.55 -16.58
CA TYR A 418 -10.87 -0.40 -17.48
C TYR A 418 -9.58 0.40 -17.54
N VAL A 419 -9.16 0.75 -18.75
CA VAL A 419 -8.13 1.77 -18.99
C VAL A 419 -8.86 3.04 -19.38
N VAL A 420 -8.91 4.00 -18.47
CA VAL A 420 -9.72 5.23 -18.59
C VAL A 420 -8.82 6.42 -18.89
N ASN A 421 -9.20 7.27 -19.85
CA ASN A 421 -8.53 8.52 -20.11
C ASN A 421 -8.85 9.54 -19.01
N ARG A 422 -7.84 9.98 -18.22
CA ARG A 422 -8.02 10.96 -17.13
C ARG A 422 -8.34 12.38 -17.60
N ASP A 423 -8.12 12.68 -18.87
CA ASP A 423 -8.41 14.00 -19.45
C ASP A 423 -9.86 14.11 -19.96
N ASN A 424 -10.51 12.97 -20.19
CA ASN A 424 -11.93 12.84 -20.55
C ASN A 424 -12.39 11.43 -20.21
N MET A 425 -13.02 11.27 -19.04
CA MET A 425 -13.35 9.97 -18.50
C MET A 425 -14.56 9.30 -19.14
N GLY A 426 -15.38 10.08 -19.87
CA GLY A 426 -16.43 9.55 -20.71
C GLY A 426 -17.81 9.45 -20.08
N GLN A 427 -17.93 9.52 -18.77
CA GLN A 427 -19.18 9.44 -17.99
C GLN A 427 -19.97 8.16 -18.29
N LEU A 428 -21.30 8.13 -18.11
CA LEU A 428 -22.18 7.08 -18.60
C LEU A 428 -22.69 7.46 -19.98
N ASN A 429 -22.44 6.63 -20.97
CA ASN A 429 -22.86 6.81 -22.35
C ASN A 429 -23.54 5.55 -22.91
N ALA A 430 -24.04 5.59 -24.13
CA ALA A 430 -24.62 4.43 -24.81
C ALA A 430 -23.61 3.28 -25.04
N THR A 431 -22.31 3.62 -25.06
CA THR A 431 -21.17 2.69 -25.08
C THR A 431 -20.08 3.27 -24.22
N ASP A 432 -19.33 2.42 -23.55
CA ASP A 432 -18.24 2.86 -22.68
C ASP A 432 -17.17 3.62 -23.44
N GLN A 433 -16.91 4.87 -23.04
CA GLN A 433 -15.98 5.78 -23.68
C GLN A 433 -14.59 5.66 -23.00
N VAL A 434 -14.05 4.46 -22.96
CA VAL A 434 -12.75 4.15 -22.35
C VAL A 434 -11.70 3.80 -23.42
N VAL A 435 -10.43 3.86 -23.06
CA VAL A 435 -9.34 3.43 -23.94
C VAL A 435 -9.41 1.92 -24.19
N GLN A 436 -9.75 1.16 -23.15
CA GLN A 436 -9.87 -0.30 -23.24
C GLN A 436 -10.65 -0.87 -22.07
N GLU A 437 -11.40 -1.93 -22.36
CA GLU A 437 -11.93 -2.88 -21.39
C GLU A 437 -11.24 -4.22 -21.55
N LEU A 438 -10.91 -4.88 -20.44
CA LEU A 438 -10.26 -6.19 -20.47
C LEU A 438 -10.78 -7.08 -19.35
N SER A 439 -11.42 -8.20 -19.71
CA SER A 439 -11.81 -9.23 -18.75
C SER A 439 -10.61 -10.06 -18.31
N LEU A 440 -10.50 -10.31 -17.01
CA LEU A 440 -9.38 -11.05 -16.43
C LEU A 440 -9.72 -12.50 -16.01
N GLY A 441 -10.99 -12.93 -16.16
CA GLY A 441 -11.42 -14.29 -15.88
C GLY A 441 -11.50 -14.65 -14.38
N GLY A 442 -11.52 -13.66 -13.50
CA GLY A 442 -11.68 -13.81 -12.06
C GLY A 442 -11.86 -12.46 -11.39
N MET A 443 -12.65 -12.37 -10.34
CA MET A 443 -12.96 -11.11 -9.63
C MET A 443 -11.70 -10.38 -9.18
N ILE A 444 -11.70 -9.06 -9.28
CA ILE A 444 -10.61 -8.20 -8.85
C ILE A 444 -10.93 -7.69 -7.44
N TYR A 445 -10.04 -8.00 -6.49
CA TYR A 445 -9.99 -7.44 -5.13
C TYR A 445 -8.59 -6.94 -4.79
N SER A 446 -7.79 -6.63 -5.80
CA SER A 446 -6.40 -6.24 -5.66
C SER A 446 -6.15 -4.89 -6.32
N THR A 447 -5.09 -4.22 -5.90
CA THR A 447 -4.50 -3.08 -6.61
C THR A 447 -3.38 -3.61 -7.51
N ALA A 448 -3.38 -3.24 -8.78
CA ALA A 448 -2.32 -3.60 -9.70
C ALA A 448 -1.01 -2.87 -9.34
N ALA A 449 0.15 -3.43 -9.69
CA ALA A 449 1.42 -2.70 -9.70
C ALA A 449 1.82 -2.33 -11.12
N PHE A 450 2.61 -1.26 -11.26
CA PHE A 450 3.09 -0.79 -12.55
C PHE A 450 4.59 -0.51 -12.53
N TRP A 451 5.34 -1.15 -13.44
CA TRP A 451 6.77 -0.93 -13.61
C TRP A 451 7.20 -1.18 -15.05
N GLN A 452 8.01 -0.30 -15.61
CA GLN A 452 8.55 -0.40 -16.98
C GLN A 452 7.50 -0.73 -18.06
N SER A 453 6.43 0.08 -18.14
CA SER A 453 5.34 -0.12 -19.11
C SER A 453 4.68 -1.51 -19.00
N THR A 454 4.65 -2.09 -17.80
CA THR A 454 4.00 -3.37 -17.52
C THR A 454 3.12 -3.27 -16.28
N VAL A 455 1.90 -3.75 -16.39
CA VAL A 455 0.93 -3.85 -15.29
C VAL A 455 0.94 -5.27 -14.75
N TYR A 456 1.13 -5.41 -13.44
CA TYR A 456 1.14 -6.70 -12.74
C TYR A 456 -0.14 -6.81 -11.89
N ILE A 457 -0.89 -7.88 -12.06
CA ILE A 457 -2.14 -8.11 -11.32
C ILE A 457 -2.40 -9.59 -11.07
N ALA A 458 -2.90 -9.91 -9.86
CA ALA A 458 -3.37 -11.24 -9.49
C ALA A 458 -4.82 -11.16 -9.03
N VAL A 459 -5.73 -11.77 -9.79
CA VAL A 459 -7.16 -11.82 -9.50
C VAL A 459 -7.54 -13.19 -8.94
N VAL A 460 -8.74 -13.31 -8.37
CA VAL A 460 -9.21 -14.54 -7.73
C VAL A 460 -9.15 -15.74 -8.68
N GLY A 461 -8.51 -16.81 -8.24
CA GLY A 461 -8.41 -18.08 -8.97
C GLY A 461 -7.48 -18.06 -10.19
N GLN A 462 -6.75 -16.95 -10.43
CA GLN A 462 -5.87 -16.80 -11.58
C GLN A 462 -4.40 -16.64 -11.15
N GLN A 463 -3.50 -16.82 -12.12
CA GLN A 463 -2.08 -16.54 -11.97
C GLN A 463 -1.83 -15.04 -11.76
N LEU A 464 -0.71 -14.70 -11.13
CA LEU A 464 -0.15 -13.35 -11.24
C LEU A 464 0.30 -13.14 -12.69
N ARG A 465 -0.21 -12.09 -13.35
CA ARG A 465 -0.03 -11.82 -14.78
C ARG A 465 0.59 -10.47 -15.01
N ALA A 466 1.48 -10.40 -15.99
CA ALA A 466 2.15 -9.19 -16.46
C ALA A 466 1.56 -8.78 -17.82
N PHE A 467 0.93 -7.62 -17.88
CA PHE A 467 0.35 -7.07 -19.10
C PHE A 467 1.16 -5.87 -19.57
N PRO A 468 1.94 -5.99 -20.65
CA PRO A 468 2.58 -4.83 -21.28
C PRO A 468 1.53 -3.80 -21.72
N ILE A 469 1.81 -2.51 -21.48
CA ILE A 469 1.00 -1.40 -21.98
C ILE A 469 1.73 -0.72 -23.16
N SER A 470 0.99 -0.45 -24.22
CA SER A 470 1.51 0.26 -25.39
C SER A 470 1.79 1.73 -25.07
N THR A 471 3.03 2.17 -25.23
CA THR A 471 3.43 3.57 -25.04
C THR A 471 2.93 4.52 -26.14
N SER A 472 2.31 3.99 -27.20
CA SER A 472 1.73 4.80 -28.30
C SER A 472 0.20 4.88 -28.24
N THR A 473 -0.50 3.91 -27.63
CA THR A 473 -1.97 3.84 -27.59
C THR A 473 -2.54 3.77 -26.19
N SER A 474 -1.71 3.57 -25.17
CA SER A 474 -2.10 3.32 -23.76
C SER A 474 -2.99 2.09 -23.55
N MET A 475 -3.01 1.15 -24.50
CA MET A 475 -3.74 -0.10 -24.38
C MET A 475 -2.86 -1.18 -23.76
N LEU A 476 -3.42 -1.96 -22.84
CA LEU A 476 -2.82 -3.21 -22.37
C LEU A 476 -2.83 -4.28 -23.47
N SER A 477 -1.82 -5.12 -23.50
CA SER A 477 -1.90 -6.36 -24.28
C SER A 477 -3.13 -7.18 -23.83
N THR A 478 -3.88 -7.75 -24.76
CA THR A 478 -5.04 -8.60 -24.45
C THR A 478 -4.64 -9.97 -23.91
N THR A 479 -3.37 -10.34 -24.04
CA THR A 479 -2.79 -11.53 -23.45
C THR A 479 -1.60 -11.15 -22.58
N PRO A 480 -1.37 -11.81 -21.42
CA PRO A 480 -0.21 -11.51 -20.60
C PRO A 480 1.10 -11.82 -21.34
N GLY A 481 2.09 -10.97 -21.21
CA GLY A 481 3.46 -11.20 -21.70
C GLY A 481 4.15 -12.32 -20.92
N SER A 482 3.83 -12.45 -19.63
CA SER A 482 4.25 -13.59 -18.78
C SER A 482 3.27 -13.76 -17.62
N GLN A 483 3.30 -14.95 -17.00
CA GLN A 483 2.49 -15.25 -15.82
C GLN A 483 3.17 -16.26 -14.90
N SER A 484 2.80 -16.23 -13.62
CA SER A 484 3.26 -17.21 -12.63
C SER A 484 2.70 -18.61 -12.89
N ALA A 485 3.39 -19.64 -12.40
CA ALA A 485 2.84 -20.99 -12.38
C ALA A 485 1.75 -21.15 -11.31
N HIS A 486 1.85 -20.41 -10.19
CA HIS A 486 0.89 -20.42 -9.08
C HIS A 486 -0.33 -19.57 -9.40
N ALA A 487 -1.53 -20.09 -9.09
CA ALA A 487 -2.79 -19.36 -9.12
C ALA A 487 -3.16 -18.93 -7.70
N PHE A 488 -3.50 -17.66 -7.52
CA PHE A 488 -3.87 -17.08 -6.23
C PHE A 488 -5.36 -17.29 -5.98
N GLY A 489 -5.70 -17.94 -4.86
CA GLY A 489 -7.09 -18.09 -4.44
C GLY A 489 -7.71 -16.75 -4.00
N PHE A 490 -8.84 -16.81 -3.27
CA PHE A 490 -9.44 -15.58 -2.73
C PHE A 490 -8.51 -14.94 -1.67
N PRO A 491 -8.29 -13.62 -1.71
CA PRO A 491 -8.90 -12.59 -2.58
C PRO A 491 -8.06 -12.25 -3.84
N GLY A 492 -7.17 -13.10 -4.28
CA GLY A 492 -6.10 -12.78 -5.21
C GLY A 492 -4.89 -12.27 -4.44
N ALA A 493 -4.09 -11.40 -5.05
CA ALA A 493 -2.98 -10.73 -4.36
C ALA A 493 -2.77 -9.31 -4.89
N THR A 494 -2.46 -8.37 -3.99
CA THR A 494 -1.97 -7.04 -4.35
C THR A 494 -0.44 -7.12 -4.46
N PRO A 495 0.13 -7.07 -5.69
CA PRO A 495 1.56 -7.19 -5.88
C PRO A 495 2.28 -5.89 -5.53
N SER A 496 3.54 -6.02 -5.09
CA SER A 496 4.50 -4.92 -5.00
C SER A 496 5.69 -5.19 -5.89
N VAL A 497 6.32 -4.15 -6.43
CA VAL A 497 7.55 -4.30 -7.22
C VAL A 497 8.70 -3.61 -6.50
N SER A 498 9.83 -4.29 -6.42
CA SER A 498 11.10 -3.69 -5.99
C SER A 498 12.10 -3.71 -7.13
N SER A 499 12.88 -2.63 -7.28
CA SER A 499 13.88 -2.54 -8.35
C SER A 499 14.97 -1.52 -8.02
N SER A 500 16.09 -1.61 -8.72
CA SER A 500 17.11 -0.56 -8.78
C SER A 500 16.89 0.26 -10.06
N GLY A 501 16.02 1.28 -9.95
CA GLY A 501 15.57 2.04 -11.12
C GLY A 501 14.84 1.13 -12.11
N THR A 502 15.43 0.96 -13.31
CA THR A 502 14.90 0.09 -14.38
C THR A 502 15.54 -1.31 -14.41
N THR A 503 16.29 -1.70 -13.39
CA THR A 503 16.99 -3.00 -13.33
C THR A 503 16.63 -3.79 -12.08
N ASN A 504 16.89 -5.09 -12.09
CA ASN A 504 16.70 -5.98 -10.96
C ASN A 504 15.26 -6.01 -10.41
N GLY A 505 14.26 -5.86 -11.28
CA GLY A 505 12.85 -5.89 -10.90
C GLY A 505 12.43 -7.24 -10.33
N ILE A 506 11.80 -7.22 -9.15
CA ILE A 506 11.18 -8.39 -8.50
C ILE A 506 9.74 -8.04 -8.18
N VAL A 507 8.81 -8.90 -8.59
CA VAL A 507 7.40 -8.82 -8.20
C VAL A 507 7.16 -9.69 -6.98
N TRP A 508 6.64 -9.09 -5.93
CA TRP A 508 6.30 -9.73 -4.67
C TRP A 508 4.79 -9.86 -4.56
N ALA A 509 4.32 -11.01 -4.12
CA ALA A 509 2.90 -11.28 -3.91
C ALA A 509 2.69 -12.15 -2.68
N LEU A 510 1.59 -11.94 -1.96
CA LEU A 510 1.17 -12.76 -0.83
C LEU A 510 -0.01 -13.63 -1.22
N ASP A 511 0.12 -14.94 -1.05
CA ASP A 511 -1.02 -15.84 -1.02
C ASP A 511 -1.58 -15.90 0.40
N THR A 512 -2.80 -15.40 0.55
CA THR A 512 -3.54 -15.39 1.82
C THR A 512 -4.75 -16.33 1.81
N ASN A 513 -4.85 -17.22 0.82
CA ASN A 513 -5.97 -18.15 0.62
C ASN A 513 -6.12 -19.20 1.77
N SER A 514 -5.10 -19.36 2.61
CA SER A 514 -5.20 -20.18 3.82
C SER A 514 -6.18 -19.62 4.86
N THR A 515 -6.59 -18.35 4.73
CA THR A 515 -7.76 -17.83 5.45
C THR A 515 -9.01 -18.41 4.81
N THR A 516 -9.57 -19.45 5.36
CA THR A 516 -10.83 -20.05 4.90
C THR A 516 -12.05 -19.16 5.21
N ALA A 517 -11.81 -17.98 5.71
CA ALA A 517 -12.83 -17.13 6.27
C ALA A 517 -13.26 -15.99 5.31
N MET A 518 -14.10 -16.31 4.32
CA MET A 518 -15.16 -15.34 4.05
C MET A 518 -16.11 -15.21 5.25
N ASN A 519 -16.16 -16.21 6.15
CA ASN A 519 -17.15 -16.33 7.23
C ASN A 519 -16.54 -16.64 8.62
N GLY A 520 -15.25 -16.39 8.86
CA GLY A 520 -14.68 -16.45 10.22
C GLY A 520 -14.64 -17.82 10.92
N SER A 521 -14.82 -18.94 10.21
CA SER A 521 -14.93 -20.29 10.81
C SER A 521 -13.85 -21.27 10.39
N GLY A 522 -12.79 -20.82 9.69
CA GLY A 522 -11.72 -21.70 9.21
C GLY A 522 -10.48 -21.74 10.12
N THR A 523 -9.71 -22.79 10.02
CA THR A 523 -8.37 -22.87 10.60
C THR A 523 -7.43 -22.07 9.72
N ASP A 524 -7.03 -20.89 10.20
CA ASP A 524 -6.11 -20.03 9.50
C ASP A 524 -4.72 -20.68 9.35
N GLY A 525 -4.18 -20.63 8.15
CA GLY A 525 -2.81 -21.06 7.85
C GLY A 525 -1.87 -19.87 7.63
N PRO A 526 -0.57 -20.12 7.46
CA PRO A 526 0.43 -19.08 7.26
C PRO A 526 0.21 -18.35 5.92
N ALA A 527 0.54 -17.06 5.89
CA ALA A 527 0.70 -16.33 4.65
C ALA A 527 1.91 -16.84 3.87
N VAL A 528 1.79 -16.99 2.55
CA VAL A 528 2.90 -17.46 1.72
C VAL A 528 3.41 -16.30 0.85
N LEU A 529 4.65 -15.89 1.10
CA LEU A 529 5.33 -14.86 0.30
C LEU A 529 5.94 -15.49 -0.94
N TYR A 530 5.61 -14.92 -2.11
CA TYR A 530 6.19 -15.25 -3.40
C TYR A 530 7.04 -14.10 -3.92
N ALA A 531 8.13 -14.43 -4.61
CA ALA A 531 8.93 -13.50 -5.41
C ALA A 531 9.12 -14.05 -6.82
N TYR A 532 8.94 -13.19 -7.81
CA TYR A 532 9.10 -13.51 -9.23
C TYR A 532 10.01 -12.49 -9.91
N ASP A 533 10.76 -12.94 -10.94
CA ASP A 533 11.46 -12.02 -11.85
C ASP A 533 10.41 -11.15 -12.57
N ALA A 534 10.52 -9.83 -12.44
CA ALA A 534 9.57 -8.90 -13.03
C ALA A 534 9.59 -8.92 -14.58
N LEU A 535 10.70 -9.30 -15.20
CA LEU A 535 10.80 -9.44 -16.66
C LEU A 535 10.14 -10.72 -17.17
N ASN A 536 10.01 -11.74 -16.31
CA ASN A 536 9.37 -13.01 -16.67
C ASN A 536 8.81 -13.71 -15.43
N LEU A 537 7.53 -13.53 -15.15
CA LEU A 537 6.83 -14.14 -14.01
C LEU A 537 6.83 -15.68 -14.02
N GLY A 538 7.16 -16.32 -15.14
CA GLY A 538 7.42 -17.77 -15.18
C GLY A 538 8.64 -18.18 -14.34
N THR A 539 9.52 -17.25 -14.01
CA THR A 539 10.71 -17.46 -13.15
C THR A 539 10.34 -17.11 -11.70
N GLN A 540 9.94 -18.12 -10.93
CA GLN A 540 9.76 -17.98 -9.49
C GLN A 540 11.14 -17.98 -8.82
N LEU A 541 11.45 -16.90 -8.09
CA LEU A 541 12.72 -16.73 -7.38
C LEU A 541 12.64 -17.34 -5.97
N TYR A 542 11.53 -17.09 -5.27
CA TYR A 542 11.37 -17.52 -3.88
C TYR A 542 9.90 -17.83 -3.57
N ARG A 543 9.73 -18.72 -2.58
CA ARG A 543 8.45 -19.07 -1.97
C ARG A 543 8.70 -19.47 -0.51
N SER A 544 8.01 -18.84 0.44
CA SER A 544 8.33 -18.95 1.87
C SER A 544 8.00 -20.31 2.50
N ASP A 545 7.11 -21.10 1.91
CA ASP A 545 6.70 -22.43 2.41
C ASP A 545 7.49 -23.60 1.81
N THR A 546 8.43 -23.36 0.89
CA THR A 546 9.24 -24.43 0.27
C THR A 546 10.44 -24.85 1.10
N VAL A 547 10.84 -24.05 2.07
CA VAL A 547 11.91 -24.41 3.00
C VAL A 547 11.35 -25.28 4.10
N ILE A 548 11.83 -26.52 4.20
CA ILE A 548 11.36 -27.51 5.19
C ILE A 548 11.63 -26.99 6.60
N GLY A 549 10.55 -26.70 7.34
CA GLY A 549 10.56 -26.28 8.73
C GLY A 549 9.82 -24.96 8.96
N ALA A 550 9.19 -24.82 10.13
CA ALA A 550 8.44 -23.61 10.54
C ALA A 550 9.32 -22.33 10.61
N ALA A 551 10.63 -22.46 10.43
CA ALA A 551 11.59 -21.37 10.55
C ALA A 551 11.38 -20.25 9.49
N ASN A 552 10.85 -20.57 8.30
CA ASN A 552 10.62 -19.59 7.24
C ASN A 552 9.13 -19.25 7.00
N ALA A 553 8.20 -19.82 7.76
CA ALA A 553 6.79 -19.48 7.63
C ALA A 553 6.52 -18.06 8.18
N ALA A 554 5.68 -17.30 7.50
CA ALA A 554 5.06 -16.12 8.08
C ALA A 554 4.04 -16.53 9.17
N GLY A 555 3.56 -15.56 9.94
CA GLY A 555 2.37 -15.75 10.78
C GLY A 555 1.12 -16.07 9.96
N ASN A 556 0.01 -16.36 10.64
CA ASN A 556 -1.26 -16.67 9.98
C ASN A 556 -1.71 -15.51 9.07
N ALA A 557 -2.21 -15.88 7.90
CA ALA A 557 -2.58 -14.94 6.87
C ALA A 557 -3.73 -14.01 7.29
N VAL A 558 -3.63 -12.76 6.85
CA VAL A 558 -4.73 -11.79 6.83
C VAL A 558 -5.00 -11.45 5.37
N LYS A 559 -6.28 -11.52 4.96
CA LYS A 559 -6.66 -11.21 3.57
C LYS A 559 -6.34 -9.75 3.22
N PHE A 560 -6.03 -9.48 1.96
CA PHE A 560 -5.73 -8.15 1.42
C PHE A 560 -4.40 -7.51 1.91
N CYS A 561 -3.55 -8.24 2.63
CA CYS A 561 -2.25 -7.74 3.02
C CYS A 561 -1.37 -7.47 1.81
N VAL A 562 -0.60 -6.37 1.87
CA VAL A 562 0.35 -5.94 0.84
C VAL A 562 1.77 -6.12 1.37
N PRO A 563 2.65 -6.83 0.64
CA PRO A 563 4.04 -6.93 1.04
C PRO A 563 4.76 -5.58 0.83
N VAL A 564 5.47 -5.11 1.84
CA VAL A 564 6.25 -3.86 1.77
C VAL A 564 7.72 -4.19 1.61
N VAL A 565 8.35 -3.62 0.60
CA VAL A 565 9.77 -3.89 0.29
C VAL A 565 10.58 -2.62 0.50
N ALA A 566 11.55 -2.68 1.39
CA ALA A 566 12.44 -1.56 1.67
C ALA A 566 13.77 -2.03 2.28
N ASN A 567 14.87 -1.46 1.82
CA ASN A 567 16.21 -1.65 2.38
C ASN A 567 16.61 -3.13 2.57
N GLY A 568 16.45 -3.93 1.52
CA GLY A 568 16.85 -5.34 1.52
C GLY A 568 15.92 -6.28 2.30
N LYS A 569 14.72 -5.80 2.67
CA LYS A 569 13.75 -6.57 3.46
C LYS A 569 12.35 -6.51 2.88
N VAL A 570 11.55 -7.53 3.21
CA VAL A 570 10.12 -7.60 2.90
C VAL A 570 9.35 -7.76 4.21
N TYR A 571 8.43 -6.85 4.46
CA TYR A 571 7.61 -6.78 5.67
C TYR A 571 6.20 -7.28 5.35
N VAL A 572 5.72 -8.25 6.12
CA VAL A 572 4.43 -8.92 5.93
C VAL A 572 3.61 -8.84 7.21
N GLY A 573 2.47 -8.14 7.16
CA GLY A 573 1.48 -8.11 8.23
C GLY A 573 0.73 -9.44 8.31
N THR A 574 0.49 -9.94 9.52
CA THR A 574 -0.24 -11.20 9.77
C THR A 574 -1.21 -11.03 10.94
N GLN A 575 -1.83 -12.12 11.42
CA GLN A 575 -2.83 -12.02 12.49
C GLN A 575 -2.27 -11.56 13.84
N THR A 576 -1.01 -11.87 14.14
CA THR A 576 -0.42 -11.61 15.46
C THR A 576 1.03 -11.17 15.41
N GLU A 577 1.60 -10.96 14.23
CA GLU A 577 2.98 -10.53 14.06
C GLU A 577 3.20 -9.76 12.77
N LEU A 578 4.21 -8.91 12.77
CA LEU A 578 4.90 -8.46 11.57
C LEU A 578 6.02 -9.45 11.29
N THR A 579 5.95 -10.19 10.18
CA THR A 579 7.04 -11.07 9.74
C THR A 579 7.98 -10.31 8.82
N VAL A 580 9.29 -10.45 9.02
CA VAL A 580 10.32 -9.77 8.22
C VAL A 580 11.20 -10.80 7.52
N PHE A 581 11.23 -10.72 6.20
CA PHE A 581 12.11 -11.50 5.32
C PHE A 581 13.26 -10.63 4.80
N GLY A 582 14.36 -11.27 4.43
CA GLY A 582 15.51 -10.57 3.84
C GLY A 582 16.65 -11.53 3.51
N LEU A 583 17.80 -10.98 3.10
CA LEU A 583 19.00 -11.79 2.84
C LEU A 583 19.50 -12.41 4.14
N LEU A 584 19.73 -13.72 4.07
CA LEU A 584 20.28 -14.48 5.19
C LEU A 584 21.77 -14.13 5.39
N PRO A 585 22.26 -14.13 6.67
CA PRO A 585 23.65 -13.78 6.99
C PRO A 585 24.68 -14.71 6.34
#